data_bae163d4e5ecd56f4f54e7aa91607936
#
_entry.id   bae163d4e5ecd56f4f54e7aa91607936
#
_cell.length_a   1.000
_cell.length_b   1.000
_cell.length_c   1.000
_cell.angle_alpha   90.00
_cell.angle_beta   90.00
_cell.angle_gamma   90.00
#
_symmetry.space_group_name_H-M   'P 1'
#
loop_
_entity.id
_entity.type
_entity.pdbx_description
1 polymer ?
#
loop_
_entity_poly.entity_id
_entity_poly.type
_entity_poly.pdbx_seq_one_letter_code
_entity_poly.pdbx_strand_id
1 'polypeptide(L)'
;EIQVIENRYPSQIAPEYGELYRLVTEGNTSGHGTYQKILEQMDLESYLDYYCANLYFGNSQFDSFSTTLWRRAGEGETGKWHWEFSDATDTLGRNKVSNYSVNTYLCPGVAEDLFLQGLLKNKDFQTAFRQRMREYVEELTKEKAEEYLTPLLETYRVAVAATAERYGLRQTEEGYLADGDTIQEYFASRGEYILRY
;
A
#
# COMPACT_ATOMS: atom_id res chain seq x y z
N GLU A 1 19.15 -5.72 17.24
CA GLU A 1 18.03 -6.69 17.12
C GLU A 1 16.91 -6.05 16.32
N ILE A 2 16.25 -6.81 15.46
CA ILE A 2 15.09 -6.35 14.68
C ILE A 2 13.85 -6.90 15.37
N GLN A 3 12.89 -6.03 15.69
CA GLN A 3 11.57 -6.41 16.15
C GLN A 3 10.62 -6.36 14.95
N VAL A 4 9.89 -7.44 14.72
CA VAL A 4 8.86 -7.55 13.67
C VAL A 4 7.53 -7.84 14.34
N ILE A 5 6.50 -7.12 13.93
CA ILE A 5 5.13 -7.32 14.36
C ILE A 5 4.27 -7.60 13.13
N GLU A 6 3.65 -8.75 13.10
CA GLU A 6 2.55 -9.05 12.19
C GLU A 6 1.24 -8.84 12.95
N ASN A 7 0.56 -7.75 12.64
CA ASN A 7 -0.68 -7.40 13.34
C ASN A 7 -1.90 -7.79 12.49
N ARG A 8 -2.63 -8.80 12.94
CA ARG A 8 -3.88 -9.24 12.29
C ARG A 8 -5.14 -8.74 12.99
N TYR A 9 -5.02 -8.29 14.25
CA TYR A 9 -6.17 -7.83 15.04
C TYR A 9 -5.73 -6.74 16.02
N PRO A 10 -6.58 -5.72 16.25
CA PRO A 10 -6.27 -4.65 17.20
C PRO A 10 -5.96 -5.15 18.62
N SER A 11 -6.58 -6.25 19.04
CA SER A 11 -6.37 -6.89 20.34
C SER A 11 -4.99 -7.56 20.49
N GLN A 12 -4.25 -7.70 19.41
CA GLN A 12 -2.93 -8.33 19.37
C GLN A 12 -1.81 -7.31 19.16
N ILE A 13 -2.10 -6.02 19.29
CA ILE A 13 -1.09 -4.97 19.20
C ILE A 13 -0.03 -5.22 20.26
N ALA A 14 1.22 -5.40 19.81
CA ALA A 14 2.33 -5.60 20.72
C ALA A 14 2.50 -4.39 21.65
N PRO A 15 2.83 -4.60 22.94
CA PRO A 15 2.97 -3.50 23.90
C PRO A 15 3.92 -2.40 23.42
N GLU A 16 4.96 -2.76 22.70
CA GLU A 16 5.98 -1.86 22.16
C GLU A 16 5.44 -0.90 21.08
N TYR A 17 4.40 -1.31 20.38
CA TYR A 17 3.70 -0.47 19.40
C TYR A 17 2.50 0.24 20.03
N GLY A 18 1.99 -0.27 21.13
CA GLY A 18 0.75 0.19 21.77
C GLY A 18 0.78 1.66 22.20
N GLU A 19 1.95 2.19 22.58
CA GLU A 19 2.10 3.61 22.93
C GLU A 19 1.89 4.51 21.70
N LEU A 20 2.56 4.22 20.59
CA LEU A 20 2.37 4.94 19.34
C LEU A 20 0.92 4.84 18.86
N TYR A 21 0.33 3.63 18.90
CA TYR A 21 -1.05 3.41 18.48
C TYR A 21 -2.04 4.28 19.28
N ARG A 22 -1.92 4.28 20.62
CA ARG A 22 -2.78 5.11 21.49
C ARG A 22 -2.55 6.61 21.27
N LEU A 23 -1.30 7.02 21.07
CA LEU A 23 -0.97 8.41 20.80
C LEU A 23 -1.65 8.92 19.53
N VAL A 24 -1.74 8.07 18.49
CA VAL A 24 -2.40 8.40 17.23
C VAL A 24 -3.92 8.33 17.34
N THR A 25 -4.46 7.28 17.96
CA THR A 25 -5.92 7.04 17.94
C THR A 25 -6.69 7.83 19.00
N GLU A 26 -6.08 8.04 20.17
CA GLU A 26 -6.71 8.69 21.33
C GLU A 26 -6.15 10.09 21.60
N GLY A 27 -4.95 10.40 21.08
CA GLY A 27 -4.29 11.68 21.31
C GLY A 27 -4.85 12.82 20.46
N ASN A 28 -4.48 14.05 20.83
CA ASN A 28 -4.77 15.22 20.02
C ASN A 28 -3.75 15.38 18.89
N THR A 29 -3.87 14.60 17.82
CA THR A 29 -2.94 14.57 16.69
C THR A 29 -2.92 15.87 15.88
N SER A 30 -3.97 16.70 15.96
CA SER A 30 -3.97 18.04 15.36
C SER A 30 -3.01 19.01 16.07
N GLY A 31 -2.62 18.71 17.29
CA GLY A 31 -1.67 19.51 18.06
C GLY A 31 -0.22 19.22 17.68
N HIS A 32 0.57 20.27 17.40
CA HIS A 32 1.97 20.16 16.97
C HIS A 32 2.81 19.25 17.91
N GLY A 33 2.69 19.42 19.22
CA GLY A 33 3.48 18.62 20.19
C GLY A 33 3.16 17.13 20.18
N THR A 34 1.88 16.75 19.98
CA THR A 34 1.49 15.35 19.85
C THR A 34 2.02 14.77 18.53
N TYR A 35 1.89 15.52 17.45
CA TYR A 35 2.36 15.07 16.13
C TYR A 35 3.89 14.88 16.10
N GLN A 36 4.66 15.77 16.74
CA GLN A 36 6.11 15.57 16.86
C GLN A 36 6.46 14.28 17.60
N LYS A 37 5.79 13.97 18.71
CA LYS A 37 6.00 12.71 19.43
C LYS A 37 5.65 11.46 18.60
N ILE A 38 4.69 11.59 17.68
CA ILE A 38 4.37 10.52 16.73
C ILE A 38 5.54 10.34 15.76
N LEU A 39 6.07 11.43 15.19
CA LEU A 39 7.19 11.38 14.25
C LEU A 39 8.52 10.91 14.86
N GLU A 40 8.66 11.01 16.20
CA GLU A 40 9.79 10.42 16.93
C GLU A 40 9.72 8.88 16.96
N GLN A 41 8.54 8.29 16.82
CA GLN A 41 8.29 6.85 16.98
C GLN A 41 7.98 6.14 15.66
N MET A 42 7.59 6.88 14.60
CA MET A 42 7.27 6.29 13.29
C MET A 42 8.11 6.89 12.18
N ASP A 43 8.46 6.07 11.20
CA ASP A 43 8.96 6.52 9.92
C ASP A 43 7.78 6.93 9.04
N LEU A 44 7.64 8.24 8.86
CA LEU A 44 6.52 8.80 8.11
C LEU A 44 6.56 8.42 6.62
N GLU A 45 7.75 8.39 6.02
CA GLU A 45 7.90 8.05 4.60
C GLU A 45 7.47 6.61 4.34
N SER A 46 7.95 5.67 5.16
CA SER A 46 7.53 4.28 5.09
C SER A 46 6.01 4.11 5.22
N TYR A 47 5.38 4.85 6.14
CA TYR A 47 3.92 4.81 6.31
C TYR A 47 3.18 5.38 5.09
N LEU A 48 3.65 6.51 4.56
CA LEU A 48 3.07 7.13 3.37
C LEU A 48 3.20 6.22 2.16
N ASP A 49 4.37 5.60 1.96
CA ASP A 49 4.58 4.64 0.88
C ASP A 49 3.68 3.42 1.00
N TYR A 50 3.58 2.87 2.20
CA TYR A 50 2.68 1.74 2.46
C TYR A 50 1.23 2.04 2.08
N TYR A 51 0.69 3.18 2.53
CA TYR A 51 -0.68 3.57 2.22
C TYR A 51 -0.88 3.96 0.76
N CYS A 52 0.01 4.81 0.21
CA CYS A 52 -0.10 5.26 -1.16
C CYS A 52 0.02 4.09 -2.15
N ALA A 53 0.91 3.11 -1.89
CA ALA A 53 1.02 1.91 -2.71
C ALA A 53 -0.28 1.09 -2.70
N ASN A 54 -0.82 0.78 -1.52
CA ASN A 54 -2.06 0.02 -1.40
C ASN A 54 -3.23 0.72 -2.10
N LEU A 55 -3.37 2.02 -1.93
CA LEU A 55 -4.45 2.82 -2.54
C LEU A 55 -4.25 2.96 -4.05
N TYR A 56 -3.03 3.27 -4.50
CA TYR A 56 -2.72 3.48 -5.90
C TYR A 56 -2.87 2.18 -6.71
N PHE A 57 -2.31 1.07 -6.21
CA PHE A 57 -2.41 -0.22 -6.89
C PHE A 57 -3.79 -0.88 -6.79
N GLY A 58 -4.72 -0.27 -6.07
CA GLY A 58 -6.08 -0.78 -5.94
C GLY A 58 -6.14 -2.10 -5.18
N ASN A 59 -5.34 -2.23 -4.11
CA ASN A 59 -5.32 -3.44 -3.30
C ASN A 59 -6.68 -3.64 -2.61
N SER A 60 -7.51 -4.50 -3.18
CA SER A 60 -8.86 -4.78 -2.69
C SER A 60 -8.88 -5.65 -1.43
N GLN A 61 -7.79 -6.33 -1.15
CA GLN A 61 -7.60 -7.16 0.05
C GLN A 61 -6.86 -6.40 1.15
N PHE A 62 -6.57 -5.12 0.93
CA PHE A 62 -5.94 -4.30 1.93
C PHE A 62 -6.76 -4.29 3.22
N ASP A 63 -6.12 -4.69 4.27
CA ASP A 63 -6.66 -4.70 5.63
C ASP A 63 -5.60 -4.14 6.58
N SER A 64 -5.92 -3.00 7.19
CA SER A 64 -5.04 -2.35 8.16
C SER A 64 -4.71 -3.24 9.38
N PHE A 65 -5.50 -4.29 9.59
CA PHE A 65 -5.25 -5.26 10.65
C PHE A 65 -4.24 -6.35 10.29
N SER A 66 -3.92 -6.49 8.99
CA SER A 66 -2.93 -7.46 8.47
C SER A 66 -1.60 -6.79 8.12
N THR A 67 -1.24 -5.74 8.82
CA THR A 67 -0.06 -4.94 8.54
C THR A 67 1.18 -5.55 9.18
N THR A 68 2.25 -5.67 8.40
CA THR A 68 3.58 -6.01 8.92
C THR A 68 4.33 -4.74 9.27
N LEU A 69 4.82 -4.68 10.51
CA LEU A 69 5.61 -3.58 11.05
C LEU A 69 6.95 -4.11 11.52
N TRP A 70 7.98 -3.30 11.37
CA TRP A 70 9.28 -3.62 11.95
C TRP A 70 10.00 -2.39 12.48
N ARG A 71 10.89 -2.59 13.42
CA ARG A 71 11.87 -1.59 13.87
C ARG A 71 13.17 -2.25 14.31
N ARG A 72 14.24 -1.48 14.36
CA ARG A 72 15.45 -1.90 15.07
C ARG A 72 15.33 -1.51 16.54
N ALA A 73 15.83 -2.35 17.43
CA ALA A 73 16.01 -1.96 18.83
C ALA A 73 17.06 -0.83 18.90
N GLY A 74 16.69 0.32 19.46
CA GLY A 74 17.53 1.50 19.53
C GLY A 74 16.71 2.77 19.73
N GLU A 75 17.38 3.90 19.65
CA GLU A 75 16.77 5.22 19.77
C GLU A 75 16.92 6.01 18.46
N GLY A 76 16.18 7.09 18.30
CA GLY A 76 16.17 7.95 17.13
C GLY A 76 15.65 7.22 15.88
N GLU A 77 16.22 7.51 14.72
CA GLU A 77 15.78 6.94 13.44
C GLU A 77 15.80 5.41 13.42
N THR A 78 16.72 4.78 14.11
CA THR A 78 16.83 3.31 14.17
C THR A 78 15.72 2.67 14.99
N GLY A 79 15.11 3.41 15.91
CA GLY A 79 14.03 2.94 16.78
C GLY A 79 12.63 3.19 16.23
N LYS A 80 12.49 3.84 15.08
CA LYS A 80 11.20 4.12 14.48
C LYS A 80 10.53 2.87 13.91
N TRP A 81 9.20 2.85 13.96
CA TRP A 81 8.38 1.84 13.30
C TRP A 81 8.29 2.12 11.80
N HIS A 82 8.50 1.07 11.00
CA HIS A 82 8.37 1.06 9.55
C HIS A 82 7.22 0.13 9.14
N TRP A 83 6.52 0.49 8.08
CA TRP A 83 5.46 -0.30 7.47
C TRP A 83 5.98 -1.01 6.23
N GLU A 84 5.62 -2.27 6.08
CA GLU A 84 6.02 -3.09 4.94
C GLU A 84 4.83 -3.27 3.99
N PHE A 85 5.02 -2.92 2.72
CA PHE A 85 4.09 -3.27 1.67
C PHE A 85 4.29 -4.76 1.32
N SER A 86 3.27 -5.55 1.57
CA SER A 86 3.23 -6.98 1.27
C SER A 86 1.99 -7.28 0.44
N ASP A 87 1.83 -8.48 -0.03
CA ASP A 87 0.66 -9.01 -0.73
C ASP A 87 -0.04 -8.04 -1.72
N ALA A 88 0.49 -8.02 -2.95
CA ALA A 88 -0.10 -7.29 -4.07
C ALA A 88 -0.94 -8.19 -5.00
N THR A 89 -1.40 -9.35 -4.52
CA THR A 89 -2.04 -10.37 -5.35
C THR A 89 -3.31 -9.88 -6.03
N ASP A 90 -4.14 -9.12 -5.34
CA ASP A 90 -5.43 -8.62 -5.84
C ASP A 90 -5.38 -7.12 -6.17
N THR A 91 -4.39 -6.72 -6.98
CA THR A 91 -4.13 -5.34 -7.40
C THR A 91 -4.23 -5.17 -8.91
N LEU A 92 -3.99 -3.96 -9.40
CA LEU A 92 -3.73 -3.60 -10.80
C LEU A 92 -4.82 -4.06 -11.79
N GLY A 93 -6.08 -4.01 -11.38
CA GLY A 93 -7.19 -4.36 -12.26
C GLY A 93 -7.46 -5.85 -12.42
N ARG A 94 -6.79 -6.72 -11.65
CA ARG A 94 -6.98 -8.17 -11.71
C ARG A 94 -8.44 -8.61 -11.56
N ASN A 95 -9.22 -7.85 -10.83
CA ASN A 95 -10.65 -8.11 -10.64
C ASN A 95 -11.46 -6.79 -10.65
N LYS A 96 -12.80 -6.90 -10.61
CA LYS A 96 -13.66 -5.72 -10.69
C LYS A 96 -13.50 -4.75 -9.50
N VAL A 97 -13.09 -5.25 -8.33
CA VAL A 97 -12.92 -4.43 -7.12
C VAL A 97 -11.52 -3.82 -7.00
N SER A 98 -10.59 -4.22 -7.86
CA SER A 98 -9.25 -3.61 -7.99
C SER A 98 -9.08 -2.83 -9.30
N ASN A 99 -10.17 -2.52 -10.02
CA ASN A 99 -10.14 -1.76 -11.25
C ASN A 99 -9.60 -0.33 -11.04
N TYR A 100 -9.00 0.27 -12.07
CA TYR A 100 -8.40 1.62 -12.01
C TYR A 100 -9.37 2.71 -11.54
N SER A 101 -10.67 2.55 -11.76
CA SER A 101 -11.70 3.53 -11.39
C SER A 101 -12.28 3.33 -9.96
N VAL A 102 -11.84 2.32 -9.22
CA VAL A 102 -12.35 2.07 -7.86
C VAL A 102 -11.84 3.12 -6.88
N ASN A 103 -12.74 3.66 -6.07
CA ASN A 103 -12.37 4.50 -4.93
C ASN A 103 -11.85 3.64 -3.78
N THR A 104 -10.54 3.43 -3.74
CA THR A 104 -9.90 2.62 -2.72
C THR A 104 -9.89 3.24 -1.32
N TYR A 105 -10.15 4.54 -1.19
CA TYR A 105 -10.36 5.17 0.12
C TYR A 105 -11.62 4.67 0.85
N LEU A 106 -12.55 4.07 0.12
CA LEU A 106 -13.78 3.49 0.68
C LEU A 106 -13.67 1.99 1.00
N CYS A 107 -12.53 1.37 0.72
CA CYS A 107 -12.30 -0.01 1.14
C CYS A 107 -12.36 -0.09 2.68
N PRO A 108 -13.00 -1.13 3.26
CA PRO A 108 -13.17 -1.22 4.72
C PRO A 108 -11.85 -1.10 5.49
N GLY A 109 -10.79 -1.73 5.03
CA GLY A 109 -9.45 -1.65 5.64
C GLY A 109 -8.86 -0.23 5.69
N VAL A 110 -9.33 0.69 4.84
CA VAL A 110 -8.92 2.10 4.84
C VAL A 110 -9.91 2.95 5.62
N ALA A 111 -11.21 2.80 5.32
CA ALA A 111 -12.26 3.64 5.88
C ALA A 111 -12.43 3.44 7.39
N GLU A 112 -12.14 2.25 7.91
CA GLU A 112 -12.27 1.88 9.32
C GLU A 112 -10.93 1.94 10.08
N ASP A 113 -9.83 2.30 9.41
CA ASP A 113 -8.51 2.39 10.05
C ASP A 113 -8.42 3.59 11.00
N LEU A 114 -8.50 3.32 12.30
CA LEU A 114 -8.42 4.34 13.35
C LEU A 114 -7.05 5.04 13.38
N PHE A 115 -5.98 4.36 13.00
CA PHE A 115 -4.64 4.94 12.97
C PHE A 115 -4.54 5.99 11.85
N LEU A 116 -4.97 5.65 10.64
CA LEU A 116 -5.04 6.61 9.53
C LEU A 116 -5.97 7.77 9.86
N GLN A 117 -7.17 7.49 10.39
CA GLN A 117 -8.12 8.53 10.79
C GLN A 117 -7.54 9.47 11.85
N GLY A 118 -6.74 8.93 12.78
CA GLY A 118 -6.03 9.73 13.77
C GLY A 118 -5.02 10.67 13.14
N LEU A 119 -4.19 10.18 12.22
CA LEU A 119 -3.19 10.98 11.48
C LEU A 119 -3.85 12.03 10.58
N LEU A 120 -4.96 11.69 9.93
CA LEU A 120 -5.70 12.61 9.06
C LEU A 120 -6.29 13.84 9.77
N LYS A 121 -6.34 13.88 11.10
CA LYS A 121 -6.68 15.09 11.85
C LYS A 121 -5.57 16.16 11.82
N ASN A 122 -4.34 15.77 11.44
CA ASN A 122 -3.19 16.67 11.35
C ASN A 122 -3.05 17.23 9.92
N LYS A 123 -2.90 18.55 9.78
CA LYS A 123 -2.82 19.22 8.47
C LYS A 123 -1.50 18.95 7.76
N ASP A 124 -0.40 18.81 8.50
CA ASP A 124 0.92 18.53 7.92
C ASP A 124 0.93 17.10 7.36
N PHE A 125 0.34 16.14 8.10
CA PHE A 125 0.14 14.79 7.59
C PHE A 125 -0.73 14.76 6.33
N GLN A 126 -1.87 15.48 6.33
CA GLN A 126 -2.72 15.56 5.13
C GLN A 126 -1.97 16.12 3.92
N THR A 127 -1.08 17.09 4.16
CA THR A 127 -0.27 17.70 3.09
C THR A 127 0.75 16.70 2.56
N ALA A 128 1.48 16.03 3.45
CA ALA A 128 2.45 15.00 3.09
C ALA A 128 1.80 13.82 2.35
N PHE A 129 0.64 13.35 2.83
CA PHE A 129 -0.10 12.26 2.22
C PHE A 129 -0.56 12.59 0.78
N ARG A 130 -1.14 13.80 0.58
CA ARG A 130 -1.53 14.25 -0.77
C ARG A 130 -0.33 14.43 -1.69
N GLN A 131 0.79 14.92 -1.15
CA GLN A 131 2.01 15.09 -1.93
C GLN A 131 2.57 13.73 -2.38
N ARG A 132 2.67 12.75 -1.48
CA ARG A 132 3.15 11.41 -1.81
C ARG A 132 2.26 10.73 -2.85
N MET A 133 0.93 10.86 -2.76
CA MET A 133 0.02 10.32 -3.76
C MET A 133 0.22 10.95 -5.15
N ARG A 134 0.50 12.26 -5.23
CA ARG A 134 0.83 12.92 -6.50
C ARG A 134 2.14 12.39 -7.08
N GLU A 135 3.16 12.21 -6.24
CA GLU A 135 4.44 11.62 -6.66
C GLU A 135 4.23 10.21 -7.25
N TYR A 136 3.41 9.38 -6.63
CA TYR A 136 3.03 8.08 -7.19
C TYR A 136 2.39 8.21 -8.58
N VAL A 137 1.47 9.17 -8.76
CA VAL A 137 0.81 9.39 -10.05
C VAL A 137 1.79 9.90 -11.11
N GLU A 138 2.74 10.77 -10.74
CA GLU A 138 3.73 11.32 -11.64
C GLU A 138 4.81 10.28 -12.03
N GLU A 139 5.19 9.40 -11.12
CA GLU A 139 6.22 8.41 -11.33
C GLU A 139 5.71 7.12 -12.00
N LEU A 140 4.51 6.70 -11.64
CA LEU A 140 3.93 5.43 -12.08
C LEU A 140 3.02 5.63 -13.31
N THR A 141 3.62 6.07 -14.40
CA THR A 141 2.94 6.23 -15.69
C THR A 141 2.84 4.92 -16.47
N LYS A 142 2.02 4.92 -17.51
CA LYS A 142 1.93 3.79 -18.45
C LYS A 142 3.29 3.44 -19.04
N GLU A 143 4.04 4.44 -19.48
CA GLU A 143 5.37 4.27 -20.10
C GLU A 143 6.35 3.63 -19.12
N LYS A 144 6.31 4.05 -17.85
CA LYS A 144 7.14 3.47 -16.80
C LYS A 144 6.74 2.03 -16.49
N ALA A 145 5.45 1.74 -16.46
CA ALA A 145 4.95 0.38 -16.30
C ALA A 145 5.37 -0.53 -17.46
N GLU A 146 5.29 -0.06 -18.72
CA GLU A 146 5.73 -0.79 -19.91
C GLU A 146 7.23 -1.13 -19.84
N GLU A 147 8.06 -0.22 -19.37
CA GLU A 147 9.52 -0.43 -19.24
C GLU A 147 9.83 -1.67 -18.38
N TYR A 148 9.08 -1.89 -17.29
CA TYR A 148 9.28 -3.04 -16.41
C TYR A 148 8.46 -4.27 -16.82
N LEU A 149 7.24 -4.07 -17.29
CA LEU A 149 6.31 -5.15 -17.58
C LEU A 149 6.69 -5.92 -18.85
N THR A 150 7.10 -5.21 -19.92
CA THR A 150 7.41 -5.85 -21.19
C THR A 150 8.47 -6.95 -21.08
N PRO A 151 9.65 -6.73 -20.42
CA PRO A 151 10.63 -7.80 -20.25
C PRO A 151 10.13 -8.98 -19.43
N LEU A 152 9.25 -8.73 -18.44
CA LEU A 152 8.65 -9.80 -17.64
C LEU A 152 7.68 -10.65 -18.47
N LEU A 153 6.81 -10.01 -19.23
CA LEU A 153 5.87 -10.72 -20.12
C LEU A 153 6.61 -11.59 -21.12
N GLU A 154 7.63 -11.06 -21.79
CA GLU A 154 8.45 -11.80 -22.75
C GLU A 154 9.17 -12.99 -22.09
N THR A 155 9.73 -12.79 -20.90
CA THR A 155 10.49 -13.83 -20.19
C THR A 155 9.61 -14.99 -19.75
N TYR A 156 8.42 -14.70 -19.27
CA TYR A 156 7.59 -15.72 -18.60
C TYR A 156 6.47 -16.32 -19.48
N ARG A 157 6.15 -15.73 -20.62
CA ARG A 157 5.02 -16.16 -21.45
C ARG A 157 4.97 -17.66 -21.74
N VAL A 158 6.10 -18.23 -22.14
CA VAL A 158 6.20 -19.68 -22.47
C VAL A 158 6.10 -20.53 -21.20
N ALA A 159 6.73 -20.11 -20.11
CA ALA A 159 6.71 -20.83 -18.86
C ALA A 159 5.30 -20.82 -18.22
N VAL A 160 4.58 -19.71 -18.32
CA VAL A 160 3.19 -19.60 -17.85
C VAL A 160 2.28 -20.55 -18.62
N ALA A 161 2.36 -20.58 -19.96
CA ALA A 161 1.56 -21.47 -20.78
C ALA A 161 1.86 -22.95 -20.49
N ALA A 162 3.13 -23.34 -20.40
CA ALA A 162 3.55 -24.69 -20.06
C ALA A 162 3.12 -25.12 -18.66
N THR A 163 3.17 -24.19 -17.70
CA THR A 163 2.70 -24.45 -16.33
C THR A 163 1.19 -24.65 -16.30
N ALA A 164 0.45 -23.80 -17.02
CA ALA A 164 -0.99 -23.90 -17.12
C ALA A 164 -1.41 -25.25 -17.73
N GLU A 165 -0.79 -25.67 -18.82
CA GLU A 165 -1.02 -26.98 -19.44
C GLU A 165 -0.74 -28.13 -18.46
N ARG A 166 0.40 -28.10 -17.77
CA ARG A 166 0.82 -29.14 -16.82
C ARG A 166 -0.17 -29.34 -15.66
N TYR A 167 -0.75 -28.25 -15.17
CA TYR A 167 -1.63 -28.26 -13.99
C TYR A 167 -3.11 -28.14 -14.34
N GLY A 168 -3.46 -28.19 -15.64
CA GLY A 168 -4.85 -28.08 -16.09
C GLY A 168 -5.49 -26.71 -15.79
N LEU A 169 -4.68 -25.64 -15.73
CA LEU A 169 -5.17 -24.28 -15.54
C LEU A 169 -5.72 -23.71 -16.84
N ARG A 170 -6.62 -22.74 -16.75
CA ARG A 170 -7.23 -22.12 -17.95
C ARG A 170 -6.38 -21.02 -18.59
N GLN A 171 -5.20 -20.74 -18.04
CA GLN A 171 -4.33 -19.70 -18.58
C GLN A 171 -3.68 -20.16 -19.89
N THR A 172 -3.65 -19.27 -20.87
CA THR A 172 -2.97 -19.42 -22.15
C THR A 172 -1.89 -18.38 -22.31
N GLU A 173 -0.99 -18.54 -23.29
CA GLU A 173 -0.02 -17.50 -23.64
C GLU A 173 -0.70 -16.18 -24.03
N GLU A 174 -1.76 -16.26 -24.85
CA GLU A 174 -2.55 -15.10 -25.26
C GLU A 174 -3.25 -14.44 -24.06
N GLY A 175 -3.85 -15.22 -23.16
CA GLY A 175 -4.47 -14.72 -21.94
C GLY A 175 -3.48 -14.03 -21.02
N TYR A 176 -2.27 -14.56 -20.90
CA TYR A 176 -1.19 -13.95 -20.12
C TYR A 176 -0.75 -12.59 -20.69
N LEU A 177 -0.65 -12.47 -21.99
CA LEU A 177 -0.34 -11.19 -22.65
C LEU A 177 -1.48 -10.18 -22.45
N ALA A 178 -2.74 -10.61 -22.55
CA ALA A 178 -3.91 -9.78 -22.29
C ALA A 178 -3.98 -9.29 -20.82
N ASP A 179 -3.49 -10.07 -19.86
CA ASP A 179 -3.32 -9.61 -18.47
C ASP A 179 -2.31 -8.46 -18.41
N GLY A 180 -1.25 -8.51 -19.22
CA GLY A 180 -0.30 -7.41 -19.38
C GLY A 180 -0.94 -6.12 -19.91
N ASP A 181 -1.81 -6.23 -20.92
CA ASP A 181 -2.56 -5.09 -21.45
C ASP A 181 -3.47 -4.46 -20.38
N THR A 182 -4.09 -5.30 -19.55
CA THR A 182 -4.93 -4.84 -18.42
C THR A 182 -4.11 -4.02 -17.41
N ILE A 183 -2.90 -4.45 -17.10
CA ILE A 183 -1.99 -3.71 -16.21
C ILE A 183 -1.59 -2.37 -16.85
N GLN A 184 -1.28 -2.35 -18.13
CA GLN A 184 -0.93 -1.11 -18.85
C GLN A 184 -2.10 -0.12 -18.87
N GLU A 185 -3.33 -0.58 -19.11
CA GLU A 185 -4.53 0.25 -19.03
C GLU A 185 -4.76 0.81 -17.63
N TYR A 186 -4.47 0.00 -16.60
CA TYR A 186 -4.54 0.44 -15.22
C TYR A 186 -3.65 1.65 -14.96
N PHE A 187 -2.38 1.59 -15.33
CA PHE A 187 -1.43 2.70 -15.15
C PHE A 187 -1.79 3.91 -16.02
N ALA A 188 -2.32 3.70 -17.23
CA ALA A 188 -2.77 4.79 -18.10
C ALA A 188 -3.91 5.61 -17.48
N SER A 189 -4.75 4.98 -16.67
CA SER A 189 -6.01 5.58 -16.21
C SER A 189 -6.03 5.91 -14.72
N ARG A 190 -5.29 5.14 -13.90
CA ARG A 190 -5.42 5.20 -12.43
C ARG A 190 -5.18 6.58 -11.83
N GLY A 191 -4.18 7.31 -12.32
CA GLY A 191 -3.81 8.62 -11.80
C GLY A 191 -4.97 9.61 -11.81
N GLU A 192 -5.74 9.63 -12.88
CA GLU A 192 -6.90 10.51 -12.99
C GLU A 192 -7.97 10.22 -11.93
N TYR A 193 -8.23 8.94 -11.66
CA TYR A 193 -9.25 8.55 -10.69
C TYR A 193 -8.81 8.74 -9.25
N ILE A 194 -7.59 8.30 -8.90
CA ILE A 194 -7.15 8.36 -7.50
C ILE A 194 -7.00 9.80 -6.97
N LEU A 195 -6.68 10.75 -7.84
CA LEU A 195 -6.58 12.17 -7.47
C LEU A 195 -7.94 12.90 -7.37
N ARG A 196 -9.02 12.30 -7.85
CA ARG A 196 -10.38 12.86 -7.72
C ARG A 196 -11.00 12.56 -6.35
N TYR A 197 -10.56 11.52 -5.71
CA TYR A 197 -11.08 11.04 -4.43
C TYR A 197 -10.35 11.70 -3.26
#